data_3ebe74a3630626cbef449afe927bb830
#
_entry.id   3ebe74a3630626cbef449afe927bb830
#
_cell.length_a   1.000
_cell.length_b   1.000
_cell.length_c   1.000
_cell.angle_alpha   90.00
_cell.angle_beta   90.00
_cell.angle_gamma   90.00
#
_symmetry.space_group_name_H-M   'P 1'
#
loop_
_entity.id
_entity.type
_entity.pdbx_description
1 polymer ?
#
loop_
_entity_poly.entity_id
_entity_poly.type
_entity_poly.pdbx_seq_one_letter_code
_entity_poly.pdbx_strand_id
1 'polypeptide(L)'
;MKYLRRIMWSLALVATVLFSNAFVQTIQASEVLSYTQTASLTKDNQAVTSGTTVLTNEKLSATINVAFPDTQAIQAGDTLTLALPKELTFYTAIEFDVVEEGQTNGQTVGKAVVNTANKTVTVTFNDYFASHPLNKRVALSFDVKVDPEVVTKTSPLTFKIGNTDFSLNYEKTDGQAGDYEMKYGYQDQKDPTIVKWRIILNARQDILRGMVIKDQFGDGLTLVEGSFRAVRFSPVEGGIRNEAHILSLP
;
A
#
# COMPACT_ATOMS: atom_id res chain seq x y z
N MET A 1 28.69 36.99 53.86
CA MET A 1 29.09 36.77 52.45
C MET A 1 29.10 35.30 52.02
N LYS A 2 29.53 34.31 52.82
CA LYS A 2 29.55 32.90 52.42
C LYS A 2 28.15 32.29 52.18
N TYR A 3 27.15 32.67 52.95
CA TYR A 3 25.77 32.16 52.78
C TYR A 3 25.06 32.70 51.53
N LEU A 4 25.29 33.99 51.21
CA LEU A 4 24.71 34.63 50.02
C LEU A 4 25.25 33.98 48.72
N ARG A 5 26.54 33.60 48.65
CA ARG A 5 27.14 32.88 47.53
C ARG A 5 26.55 31.47 47.37
N ARG A 6 26.26 30.76 48.47
CA ARG A 6 25.66 29.41 48.42
C ARG A 6 24.20 29.48 47.90
N ILE A 7 23.42 30.47 48.31
CA ILE A 7 22.06 30.69 47.84
C ILE A 7 22.04 31.06 46.36
N MET A 8 22.95 31.90 45.89
CA MET A 8 23.09 32.23 44.46
C MET A 8 23.45 31.01 43.61
N TRP A 9 24.33 30.13 44.08
CA TRP A 9 24.70 28.92 43.35
C TRP A 9 23.55 27.91 43.32
N SER A 10 22.78 27.74 44.38
CA SER A 10 21.60 26.86 44.39
C SER A 10 20.48 27.43 43.51
N LEU A 11 20.23 28.74 43.46
CA LEU A 11 19.29 29.39 42.57
C LEU A 11 19.71 29.25 41.08
N ALA A 12 20.99 29.37 40.77
CA ALA A 12 21.51 29.17 39.43
C ALA A 12 21.33 27.70 38.96
N LEU A 13 21.59 26.73 39.85
CA LEU A 13 21.41 25.31 39.54
C LEU A 13 19.94 24.97 39.32
N VAL A 14 19.02 25.49 40.11
CA VAL A 14 17.57 25.30 39.93
C VAL A 14 17.10 25.96 38.66
N ALA A 15 17.58 27.16 38.31
CA ALA A 15 17.25 27.83 37.06
C ALA A 15 17.75 27.01 35.84
N THR A 16 18.96 26.40 35.91
CA THR A 16 19.50 25.58 34.83
C THR A 16 18.66 24.28 34.62
N VAL A 17 18.20 23.66 35.71
CA VAL A 17 17.32 22.47 35.63
C VAL A 17 15.93 22.83 35.12
N LEU A 18 15.41 24.00 35.47
CA LEU A 18 14.10 24.46 34.96
C LEU A 18 14.18 24.86 33.48
N PHE A 19 15.30 25.44 33.01
CA PHE A 19 15.51 25.76 31.60
C PHE A 19 15.78 24.54 30.75
N SER A 20 16.39 23.47 31.26
CA SER A 20 16.63 22.22 30.51
C SER A 20 15.35 21.41 30.28
N ASN A 21 14.30 21.61 31.07
CA ASN A 21 13.00 20.94 30.85
C ASN A 21 12.05 21.74 29.93
N ALA A 22 12.39 22.98 29.56
CA ALA A 22 11.51 23.81 28.75
C ALA A 22 11.64 23.60 27.23
N PHE A 23 12.55 22.73 26.77
CA PHE A 23 12.80 22.50 25.35
C PHE A 23 12.67 21.05 24.88
N VAL A 24 11.97 20.19 25.61
CA VAL A 24 11.46 18.98 24.98
C VAL A 24 10.18 19.36 24.24
N GLN A 25 10.32 19.96 23.07
CA GLN A 25 9.23 19.96 22.11
C GLN A 25 9.02 18.50 21.72
N THR A 26 8.00 17.86 22.26
CA THR A 26 7.47 16.64 21.68
C THR A 26 7.01 17.02 20.28
N ILE A 27 7.81 16.67 19.27
CA ILE A 27 7.37 16.73 17.88
C ILE A 27 6.22 15.74 17.80
N GLN A 28 5.00 16.25 17.83
CA GLN A 28 3.80 15.44 17.67
C GLN A 28 3.63 15.24 16.17
N ALA A 29 3.59 13.97 15.74
CA ALA A 29 3.29 13.61 14.38
C ALA A 29 1.98 14.28 13.93
N SER A 30 1.99 14.91 12.78
CA SER A 30 0.82 15.60 12.21
C SER A 30 0.49 15.10 10.81
N GLU A 31 -0.74 15.32 10.37
CA GLU A 31 -1.11 15.03 9.00
C GLU A 31 -0.70 16.19 8.09
N VAL A 32 -0.03 15.87 6.98
CA VAL A 32 0.40 16.83 5.96
C VAL A 32 -0.79 17.10 5.04
N LEU A 33 -1.35 18.30 5.12
CA LEU A 33 -2.57 18.67 4.37
C LEU A 33 -2.29 19.56 3.17
N SER A 34 -1.11 20.18 3.09
CA SER A 34 -0.76 21.10 2.00
C SER A 34 0.11 20.39 0.96
N TYR A 35 -0.49 20.00 -0.14
CA TYR A 35 0.17 19.35 -1.27
C TYR A 35 -0.64 19.49 -2.56
N THR A 36 0.02 19.24 -3.69
CA THR A 36 -0.62 18.98 -4.97
C THR A 36 -0.36 17.56 -5.39
N GLN A 37 -1.29 16.95 -6.11
CA GLN A 37 -1.11 15.59 -6.60
C GLN A 37 -1.58 15.46 -8.05
N THR A 38 -0.87 14.61 -8.79
CA THR A 38 -1.24 14.13 -10.11
C THR A 38 -1.20 12.61 -10.10
N ALA A 39 -1.97 11.98 -10.98
CA ALA A 39 -1.97 10.53 -11.07
C ALA A 39 -1.83 10.07 -12.52
N SER A 40 -1.27 8.87 -12.68
CA SER A 40 -1.33 8.11 -13.92
C SER A 40 -1.92 6.72 -13.63
N LEU A 41 -2.61 6.17 -14.60
CA LEU A 41 -3.20 4.85 -14.55
C LEU A 41 -2.82 4.12 -15.83
N THR A 42 -2.27 2.91 -15.69
CA THR A 42 -1.88 2.08 -16.82
C THR A 42 -2.48 0.68 -16.72
N LYS A 43 -2.73 0.09 -17.87
CA LYS A 43 -3.08 -1.31 -18.07
C LYS A 43 -2.04 -1.90 -19.02
N ASP A 44 -1.39 -2.99 -18.62
CA ASP A 44 -0.36 -3.65 -19.44
C ASP A 44 0.72 -2.66 -19.97
N ASN A 45 1.15 -1.73 -19.10
CA ASN A 45 2.09 -0.65 -19.38
C ASN A 45 1.59 0.39 -20.43
N GLN A 46 0.31 0.37 -20.80
CA GLN A 46 -0.30 1.37 -21.67
C GLN A 46 -1.17 2.32 -20.84
N ALA A 47 -1.12 3.62 -21.14
CA ALA A 47 -1.95 4.60 -20.45
C ALA A 47 -3.44 4.30 -20.64
N VAL A 48 -4.20 4.36 -19.55
CA VAL A 48 -5.65 4.22 -19.56
C VAL A 48 -6.27 5.46 -20.21
N THR A 49 -7.13 5.22 -21.21
CA THR A 49 -7.89 6.25 -21.94
C THR A 49 -9.37 5.89 -21.96
N SER A 50 -10.21 6.79 -22.46
CA SER A 50 -11.65 6.54 -22.61
C SER A 50 -12.00 5.35 -23.51
N GLY A 51 -11.06 4.88 -24.34
CA GLY A 51 -11.20 3.67 -25.16
C GLY A 51 -10.71 2.41 -24.50
N THR A 52 -10.06 2.49 -23.31
CA THR A 52 -9.52 1.32 -22.63
C THR A 52 -10.64 0.50 -22.00
N THR A 53 -10.72 -0.78 -22.36
CA THR A 53 -11.63 -1.73 -21.71
C THR A 53 -10.93 -2.41 -20.55
N VAL A 54 -11.59 -2.45 -19.39
CA VAL A 54 -11.12 -3.08 -18.16
C VAL A 54 -12.16 -4.08 -17.69
N LEU A 55 -11.74 -5.30 -17.48
CA LEU A 55 -12.61 -6.40 -17.06
C LEU A 55 -12.70 -6.48 -15.52
N THR A 56 -13.68 -7.28 -15.04
CA THR A 56 -13.77 -7.57 -13.60
C THR A 56 -12.47 -8.20 -13.08
N ASN A 57 -11.95 -7.66 -11.96
CA ASN A 57 -10.70 -8.06 -11.32
C ASN A 57 -9.43 -7.83 -12.14
N GLU A 58 -9.51 -7.16 -13.27
CA GLU A 58 -8.32 -6.85 -14.05
C GLU A 58 -7.44 -5.82 -13.35
N LYS A 59 -6.15 -6.06 -13.39
CA LYS A 59 -5.16 -5.25 -12.69
C LYS A 59 -4.85 -3.98 -13.48
N LEU A 60 -4.84 -2.86 -12.78
CA LEU A 60 -4.36 -1.58 -13.24
C LEU A 60 -3.21 -1.12 -12.34
N SER A 61 -2.19 -0.52 -12.90
CA SER A 61 -1.11 0.08 -12.11
C SER A 61 -1.34 1.59 -11.99
N ALA A 62 -1.46 2.07 -10.76
CA ALA A 62 -1.64 3.48 -10.44
C ALA A 62 -0.32 4.06 -9.91
N THR A 63 0.05 5.24 -10.39
CA THR A 63 1.14 6.05 -9.82
C THR A 63 0.58 7.40 -9.43
N ILE A 64 0.76 7.79 -8.17
CA ILE A 64 0.38 9.11 -7.65
C ILE A 64 1.64 9.87 -7.34
N ASN A 65 1.85 11.01 -7.99
CA ASN A 65 2.93 11.93 -7.71
C ASN A 65 2.40 13.04 -6.81
N VAL A 66 3.05 13.27 -5.70
CA VAL A 66 2.69 14.31 -4.72
C VAL A 66 3.83 15.30 -4.59
N ALA A 67 3.52 16.57 -4.71
CA ALA A 67 4.46 17.67 -4.51
C ALA A 67 4.01 18.56 -3.35
N PHE A 68 4.93 18.88 -2.46
CA PHE A 68 4.68 19.72 -1.29
C PHE A 68 5.28 21.11 -1.51
N PRO A 69 4.57 22.19 -1.17
CA PRO A 69 5.17 23.52 -1.20
C PRO A 69 6.35 23.61 -0.22
N ASP A 70 7.34 24.44 -0.52
CA ASP A 70 8.52 24.59 0.31
C ASP A 70 8.17 25.09 1.73
N THR A 71 7.08 25.83 1.86
CA THR A 71 6.55 26.31 3.16
C THR A 71 5.93 25.21 4.01
N GLN A 72 5.61 24.04 3.43
CA GLN A 72 5.10 22.90 4.19
C GLN A 72 6.28 22.17 4.86
N ALA A 73 6.43 22.32 6.16
CA ALA A 73 7.37 21.50 6.92
C ALA A 73 6.87 20.04 6.98
N ILE A 74 7.79 19.09 6.85
CA ILE A 74 7.53 17.65 7.02
C ILE A 74 8.60 17.12 7.96
N GLN A 75 8.17 16.52 9.06
CA GLN A 75 9.03 15.99 10.12
C GLN A 75 8.88 14.46 10.19
N ALA A 76 9.82 13.83 10.87
CA ALA A 76 9.71 12.38 11.14
C ALA A 76 8.42 12.06 11.91
N GLY A 77 7.68 11.06 11.43
CA GLY A 77 6.40 10.65 11.99
C GLY A 77 5.18 11.38 11.39
N ASP A 78 5.35 12.49 10.67
CA ASP A 78 4.24 13.11 9.96
C ASP A 78 3.65 12.15 8.94
N THR A 79 2.35 12.27 8.68
CA THR A 79 1.63 11.37 7.80
C THR A 79 0.99 12.10 6.63
N LEU A 80 0.86 11.39 5.51
CA LEU A 80 0.06 11.80 4.35
C LEU A 80 -0.91 10.68 4.04
N THR A 81 -2.20 10.96 4.06
CA THR A 81 -3.24 9.97 3.72
C THR A 81 -3.90 10.34 2.40
N LEU A 82 -3.83 9.42 1.43
CA LEU A 82 -4.49 9.56 0.13
C LEU A 82 -5.58 8.50 -0.01
N ALA A 83 -6.74 8.88 -0.51
CA ALA A 83 -7.87 7.98 -0.73
C ALA A 83 -8.04 7.69 -2.23
N LEU A 84 -8.41 6.45 -2.54
CA LEU A 84 -8.90 6.08 -3.86
C LEU A 84 -10.35 6.55 -4.06
N PRO A 85 -10.77 6.81 -5.30
CA PRO A 85 -12.17 7.00 -5.63
C PRO A 85 -12.96 5.71 -5.35
N LYS A 86 -14.24 5.84 -5.09
CA LYS A 86 -15.10 4.70 -4.72
C LYS A 86 -15.14 3.59 -5.78
N GLU A 87 -14.95 3.96 -7.05
CA GLU A 87 -14.96 3.06 -8.21
C GLU A 87 -13.76 2.12 -8.25
N LEU A 88 -12.69 2.44 -7.51
CA LEU A 88 -11.48 1.62 -7.44
C LEU A 88 -11.31 0.99 -6.05
N THR A 89 -10.56 -0.09 -6.02
CA THR A 89 -10.05 -0.70 -4.80
C THR A 89 -8.61 -1.16 -5.01
N PHE A 90 -7.84 -1.27 -3.94
CA PHE A 90 -6.47 -1.83 -4.03
C PHE A 90 -6.54 -3.31 -4.40
N TYR A 91 -5.58 -3.73 -5.20
CA TYR A 91 -5.47 -5.15 -5.58
C TYR A 91 -5.06 -6.01 -4.40
N THR A 92 -4.11 -5.52 -3.58
CA THR A 92 -3.64 -6.18 -2.35
C THR A 92 -3.34 -5.15 -1.26
N ALA A 93 -3.37 -5.60 0.00
CA ALA A 93 -2.80 -4.84 1.10
C ALA A 93 -1.26 -5.00 1.06
N ILE A 94 -0.54 -3.90 0.95
CA ILE A 94 0.92 -3.88 0.87
C ILE A 94 1.51 -2.79 1.76
N GLU A 95 2.74 -2.99 2.15
CA GLU A 95 3.62 -1.97 2.74
C GLU A 95 4.83 -1.82 1.83
N PHE A 96 5.28 -0.59 1.57
CA PHE A 96 6.42 -0.32 0.71
C PHE A 96 7.15 0.96 1.11
N ASP A 97 8.42 1.04 0.75
CA ASP A 97 9.23 2.23 0.96
C ASP A 97 8.86 3.31 -0.04
N VAL A 98 8.69 4.53 0.44
CA VAL A 98 8.44 5.72 -0.37
C VAL A 98 9.77 6.39 -0.66
N VAL A 99 10.03 6.64 -1.94
CA VAL A 99 11.25 7.30 -2.38
C VAL A 99 10.97 8.71 -2.91
N GLU A 100 11.97 9.57 -2.85
CA GLU A 100 11.90 10.90 -3.46
C GLU A 100 11.74 10.76 -4.99
N GLU A 101 10.81 11.51 -5.57
CA GLU A 101 10.55 11.49 -7.02
C GLU A 101 11.74 12.07 -7.81
N GLY A 102 12.09 11.41 -8.92
CA GLY A 102 13.10 11.88 -9.88
C GLY A 102 14.54 11.47 -9.58
N GLN A 103 14.77 10.65 -8.57
CA GLN A 103 16.08 10.11 -8.21
C GLN A 103 16.22 8.65 -8.64
N THR A 104 17.19 8.32 -9.48
CA THR A 104 17.42 6.95 -10.00
C THR A 104 17.78 5.95 -8.87
N ASN A 105 18.30 6.43 -7.75
CA ASN A 105 18.53 5.70 -6.51
C ASN A 105 17.94 6.51 -5.35
N GLY A 106 16.64 6.86 -5.47
CA GLY A 106 15.97 7.77 -4.56
C GLY A 106 16.14 7.38 -3.10
N GLN A 107 16.41 8.38 -2.26
CA GLN A 107 16.44 8.17 -0.81
C GLN A 107 15.03 7.79 -0.34
N THR A 108 14.96 6.80 0.54
CA THR A 108 13.71 6.48 1.23
C THR A 108 13.32 7.64 2.13
N VAL A 109 12.17 8.21 1.88
CA VAL A 109 11.63 9.37 2.62
C VAL A 109 10.53 8.98 3.60
N GLY A 110 10.08 7.73 3.57
CA GLY A 110 9.04 7.21 4.45
C GLY A 110 8.59 5.82 4.04
N LYS A 111 7.54 5.35 4.70
CA LYS A 111 6.86 4.08 4.41
C LYS A 111 5.39 4.32 4.12
N ALA A 112 4.86 3.63 3.13
CA ALA A 112 3.45 3.63 2.78
C ALA A 112 2.79 2.33 3.22
N VAL A 113 1.60 2.44 3.80
CA VAL A 113 0.75 1.30 4.18
C VAL A 113 -0.59 1.43 3.47
N VAL A 114 -0.98 0.41 2.74
CA VAL A 114 -2.28 0.32 2.07
C VAL A 114 -3.32 -0.28 3.00
N ASN A 115 -4.42 0.44 3.19
CA ASN A 115 -5.62 -0.05 3.87
C ASN A 115 -6.72 -0.31 2.85
N THR A 116 -6.95 -1.58 2.54
CA THR A 116 -7.95 -2.00 1.54
C THR A 116 -9.38 -1.74 2.00
N ALA A 117 -9.66 -1.83 3.31
CA ALA A 117 -11.00 -1.61 3.85
C ALA A 117 -11.45 -0.15 3.71
N ASN A 118 -10.55 0.79 3.98
CA ASN A 118 -10.85 2.22 3.89
C ASN A 118 -10.47 2.81 2.52
N LYS A 119 -9.88 2.00 1.63
CA LYS A 119 -9.38 2.43 0.31
C LYS A 119 -8.39 3.60 0.41
N THR A 120 -7.49 3.55 1.40
CA THR A 120 -6.48 4.59 1.63
C THR A 120 -5.07 4.04 1.57
N VAL A 121 -4.13 4.89 1.19
CA VAL A 121 -2.71 4.68 1.40
C VAL A 121 -2.20 5.77 2.33
N THR A 122 -1.56 5.38 3.42
CA THR A 122 -0.98 6.32 4.40
C THR A 122 0.53 6.20 4.36
N VAL A 123 1.19 7.32 4.06
CA VAL A 123 2.64 7.47 4.13
C VAL A 123 2.99 8.00 5.51
N THR A 124 3.96 7.38 6.19
CA THR A 124 4.62 7.93 7.37
C THR A 124 6.03 8.35 6.98
N PHE A 125 6.32 9.63 7.12
CA PHE A 125 7.61 10.21 6.72
C PHE A 125 8.70 9.92 7.75
N ASN A 126 9.95 9.79 7.27
CA ASN A 126 11.15 9.85 8.10
C ASN A 126 11.68 11.30 8.22
N ASP A 127 12.91 11.48 8.69
CA ASP A 127 13.53 12.80 8.91
C ASP A 127 14.16 13.42 7.65
N TYR A 128 14.07 12.75 6.50
CA TYR A 128 14.73 13.21 5.28
C TYR A 128 14.32 14.63 4.89
N PHE A 129 13.02 14.93 4.84
CA PHE A 129 12.53 16.25 4.44
C PHE A 129 12.76 17.35 5.49
N ALA A 130 13.07 16.99 6.74
CA ALA A 130 13.51 17.97 7.73
C ALA A 130 14.87 18.59 7.36
N SER A 131 15.74 17.79 6.73
CA SER A 131 17.06 18.25 6.24
C SER A 131 17.05 18.66 4.76
N HIS A 132 16.02 18.30 3.99
CA HIS A 132 15.83 18.62 2.56
C HIS A 132 14.48 19.33 2.35
N PRO A 133 14.33 20.59 2.83
CA PRO A 133 13.01 21.22 2.90
C PRO A 133 12.48 21.78 1.56
N LEU A 134 13.30 21.78 0.50
CA LEU A 134 12.94 22.37 -0.78
C LEU A 134 12.59 21.30 -1.83
N ASN A 135 11.66 21.65 -2.72
CA ASN A 135 11.26 20.79 -3.87
C ASN A 135 10.82 19.38 -3.47
N LYS A 136 10.20 19.22 -2.32
CA LYS A 136 9.76 17.92 -1.78
C LYS A 136 8.74 17.26 -2.68
N ARG A 137 9.06 16.04 -3.17
CA ARG A 137 8.19 15.26 -4.04
C ARG A 137 8.30 13.78 -3.73
N VAL A 138 7.19 13.07 -3.85
CA VAL A 138 7.16 11.61 -3.71
C VAL A 138 6.31 11.00 -4.82
N ALA A 139 6.67 9.77 -5.22
CA ALA A 139 5.87 8.95 -6.12
C ALA A 139 5.43 7.68 -5.40
N LEU A 140 4.14 7.40 -5.43
CA LEU A 140 3.52 6.20 -4.87
C LEU A 140 3.00 5.35 -6.00
N SER A 141 3.48 4.11 -6.12
CA SER A 141 3.04 3.17 -7.15
C SER A 141 2.46 1.93 -6.51
N PHE A 142 1.26 1.54 -6.91
CA PHE A 142 0.56 0.38 -6.42
C PHE A 142 -0.48 -0.13 -7.43
N ASP A 143 -0.91 -1.37 -7.25
CA ASP A 143 -1.90 -1.98 -8.12
C ASP A 143 -3.31 -1.78 -7.57
N VAL A 144 -4.23 -1.45 -8.48
CA VAL A 144 -5.66 -1.24 -8.22
C VAL A 144 -6.50 -2.04 -9.21
N LYS A 145 -7.78 -2.18 -8.91
CA LYS A 145 -8.79 -2.71 -9.81
C LYS A 145 -10.08 -1.93 -9.68
N VAL A 146 -10.97 -2.07 -10.65
CA VAL A 146 -12.35 -1.59 -10.51
C VAL A 146 -13.01 -2.37 -9.37
N ASP A 147 -13.68 -1.67 -8.47
CA ASP A 147 -14.38 -2.30 -7.36
C ASP A 147 -15.71 -2.92 -7.82
N PRO A 148 -15.81 -4.26 -7.87
CA PRO A 148 -17.01 -4.93 -8.36
C PRO A 148 -18.21 -4.83 -7.41
N GLU A 149 -17.99 -4.43 -6.15
CA GLU A 149 -19.07 -4.19 -5.19
C GLU A 149 -19.73 -2.82 -5.41
N VAL A 150 -18.98 -1.87 -5.94
CA VAL A 150 -19.46 -0.52 -6.27
C VAL A 150 -19.93 -0.45 -7.72
N VAL A 151 -19.13 -0.98 -8.64
CA VAL A 151 -19.44 -0.99 -10.08
C VAL A 151 -20.01 -2.36 -10.45
N THR A 152 -21.30 -2.50 -10.30
CA THR A 152 -22.00 -3.79 -10.41
C THR A 152 -22.45 -4.15 -11.82
N LYS A 153 -22.25 -3.27 -12.81
CA LYS A 153 -22.69 -3.49 -14.21
C LYS A 153 -21.62 -2.99 -15.18
N THR A 154 -21.59 -3.57 -16.36
CA THR A 154 -20.84 -3.05 -17.51
C THR A 154 -21.28 -1.62 -17.80
N SER A 155 -20.34 -0.68 -17.80
CA SER A 155 -20.61 0.73 -18.05
C SER A 155 -19.31 1.49 -18.33
N PRO A 156 -19.37 2.61 -19.11
CA PRO A 156 -18.30 3.60 -19.04
C PRO A 156 -18.16 4.14 -17.62
N LEU A 157 -16.93 4.32 -17.18
CA LEU A 157 -16.60 4.88 -15.88
C LEU A 157 -15.81 6.17 -16.04
N THR A 158 -16.15 7.15 -15.20
CA THR A 158 -15.35 8.35 -15.01
C THR A 158 -15.13 8.57 -13.53
N PHE A 159 -13.90 8.83 -13.15
CA PHE A 159 -13.51 9.08 -11.76
C PHE A 159 -12.26 9.96 -11.70
N LYS A 160 -11.94 10.45 -10.50
CA LYS A 160 -10.71 11.21 -10.24
C LYS A 160 -9.83 10.50 -9.26
N ILE A 161 -8.52 10.50 -9.53
CA ILE A 161 -7.50 10.21 -8.54
C ILE A 161 -6.79 11.53 -8.27
N GLY A 162 -7.04 12.10 -7.08
CA GLY A 162 -6.63 13.46 -6.79
C GLY A 162 -7.23 14.48 -7.77
N ASN A 163 -6.35 15.19 -8.47
CA ASN A 163 -6.74 16.21 -9.45
C ASN A 163 -6.81 15.71 -10.91
N THR A 164 -6.53 14.41 -11.12
CA THR A 164 -6.47 13.82 -12.46
C THR A 164 -7.77 13.08 -12.79
N ASP A 165 -8.38 13.44 -13.91
CA ASP A 165 -9.58 12.77 -14.44
C ASP A 165 -9.19 11.52 -15.22
N PHE A 166 -9.95 10.44 -15.01
CA PHE A 166 -9.84 9.19 -15.75
C PHE A 166 -11.19 8.80 -16.35
N SER A 167 -11.14 8.17 -17.52
CA SER A 167 -12.28 7.56 -18.18
C SER A 167 -11.84 6.22 -18.77
N LEU A 168 -12.67 5.19 -18.60
CA LEU A 168 -12.46 3.86 -19.17
C LEU A 168 -13.81 3.17 -19.39
N ASN A 169 -13.81 2.06 -20.12
CA ASN A 169 -14.97 1.20 -20.27
C ASN A 169 -14.80 0.00 -19.34
N TYR A 170 -15.68 -0.13 -18.34
CA TYR A 170 -15.70 -1.30 -17.49
C TYR A 170 -16.64 -2.35 -18.08
N GLU A 171 -16.14 -3.54 -18.30
CA GLU A 171 -16.91 -4.70 -18.72
C GLU A 171 -17.00 -5.68 -17.56
N LYS A 172 -18.21 -5.78 -16.96
CA LYS A 172 -18.45 -6.77 -15.93
C LYS A 172 -18.46 -8.14 -16.55
N THR A 173 -17.51 -8.95 -16.14
CA THR A 173 -17.47 -10.35 -16.45
C THR A 173 -17.79 -11.14 -15.18
N ASP A 174 -18.48 -12.26 -15.32
CA ASP A 174 -18.75 -13.18 -14.21
C ASP A 174 -17.49 -13.98 -13.87
N GLY A 175 -16.43 -13.24 -13.40
CA GLY A 175 -15.11 -13.76 -13.15
C GLY A 175 -14.58 -14.51 -14.37
N GLN A 176 -13.80 -13.85 -15.24
CA GLN A 176 -13.22 -14.60 -16.35
C GLN A 176 -12.43 -15.79 -15.79
N ALA A 177 -12.70 -16.92 -16.35
CA ALA A 177 -11.93 -18.10 -16.08
C ALA A 177 -10.44 -17.79 -16.27
N GLY A 178 -9.65 -18.04 -15.25
CA GLY A 178 -8.22 -17.80 -15.26
C GLY A 178 -7.70 -16.58 -14.50
N ASP A 179 -8.57 -15.72 -13.97
CA ASP A 179 -8.11 -14.54 -13.23
C ASP A 179 -7.99 -14.77 -11.71
N TYR A 180 -8.26 -15.99 -11.25
CA TYR A 180 -8.24 -16.33 -9.84
C TYR A 180 -6.85 -16.81 -9.40
N GLU A 181 -5.91 -15.89 -9.30
CA GLU A 181 -4.62 -16.15 -8.65
C GLU A 181 -4.56 -15.40 -7.32
N MET A 182 -4.26 -16.12 -6.25
CA MET A 182 -4.19 -15.48 -4.94
C MET A 182 -3.32 -16.24 -3.94
N LYS A 183 -2.84 -15.51 -2.95
CA LYS A 183 -2.29 -16.05 -1.71
C LYS A 183 -3.05 -15.44 -0.55
N TYR A 184 -3.59 -16.27 0.33
CA TYR A 184 -4.18 -15.80 1.57
C TYR A 184 -3.90 -16.74 2.74
N GLY A 185 -3.89 -16.17 3.93
CA GLY A 185 -3.74 -16.90 5.18
C GLY A 185 -5.00 -16.77 6.03
N TYR A 186 -5.31 -17.82 6.79
CA TYR A 186 -6.36 -17.82 7.78
C TYR A 186 -5.95 -18.64 9.00
N GLN A 187 -6.43 -18.22 10.16
CA GLN A 187 -6.17 -18.92 11.42
C GLN A 187 -6.91 -20.25 11.45
N ASP A 188 -6.24 -21.29 11.91
CA ASP A 188 -6.92 -22.59 12.13
C ASP A 188 -7.98 -22.45 13.23
N GLN A 189 -9.18 -23.00 12.98
CA GLN A 189 -10.30 -22.90 13.93
C GLN A 189 -10.11 -23.73 15.20
N LYS A 190 -9.26 -24.78 15.14
CA LYS A 190 -9.02 -25.69 16.25
C LYS A 190 -7.77 -25.34 17.04
N ASP A 191 -6.76 -24.80 16.38
CA ASP A 191 -5.49 -24.40 16.99
C ASP A 191 -5.15 -22.96 16.57
N PRO A 192 -5.37 -21.97 17.43
CA PRO A 192 -5.13 -20.57 17.12
C PRO A 192 -3.64 -20.22 16.93
N THR A 193 -2.72 -21.13 17.25
CA THR A 193 -1.28 -20.92 16.99
C THR A 193 -0.90 -21.27 15.55
N ILE A 194 -1.80 -21.89 14.79
CA ILE A 194 -1.59 -22.28 13.40
C ILE A 194 -2.25 -21.30 12.44
N VAL A 195 -1.46 -20.77 11.50
CA VAL A 195 -1.95 -20.05 10.34
C VAL A 195 -1.85 -20.96 9.12
N LYS A 196 -2.97 -21.21 8.47
CA LYS A 196 -3.05 -21.95 7.21
C LYS A 196 -2.96 -21.00 6.03
N TRP A 197 -2.12 -21.33 5.08
CA TRP A 197 -1.97 -20.58 3.83
C TRP A 197 -2.49 -21.38 2.65
N ARG A 198 -3.15 -20.68 1.74
CA ARG A 198 -3.54 -21.20 0.45
C ARG A 198 -2.97 -20.31 -0.65
N ILE A 199 -2.33 -20.94 -1.63
CA ILE A 199 -1.74 -20.27 -2.79
C ILE A 199 -2.35 -20.94 -4.02
N ILE A 200 -2.95 -20.12 -4.89
CA ILE A 200 -3.54 -20.54 -6.16
C ILE A 200 -2.72 -19.88 -7.25
N LEU A 201 -2.15 -20.69 -8.11
CA LEU A 201 -1.25 -20.26 -9.18
C LEU A 201 -1.70 -20.82 -10.50
N ASN A 202 -1.41 -20.08 -11.57
CA ASN A 202 -1.69 -20.47 -12.94
C ASN A 202 -3.18 -20.82 -13.16
N ALA A 203 -4.05 -19.97 -12.67
CA ALA A 203 -5.48 -20.14 -12.82
C ALA A 203 -5.93 -20.14 -14.30
N ARG A 204 -5.15 -19.49 -15.18
CA ARG A 204 -5.34 -19.54 -16.65
C ARG A 204 -4.94 -20.87 -17.27
N GLN A 205 -4.22 -21.70 -16.52
CA GLN A 205 -3.71 -22.99 -16.97
C GLN A 205 -2.78 -22.90 -18.18
N ASP A 206 -1.95 -21.87 -18.20
CA ASP A 206 -0.88 -21.70 -19.21
C ASP A 206 0.15 -22.84 -19.10
N ILE A 207 0.82 -23.15 -20.19
CA ILE A 207 1.91 -24.12 -20.20
C ILE A 207 3.17 -23.48 -19.62
N LEU A 208 3.37 -23.64 -18.32
CA LEU A 208 4.56 -23.14 -17.61
C LEU A 208 5.66 -24.20 -17.60
N ARG A 209 6.88 -23.81 -17.98
CA ARG A 209 8.06 -24.67 -17.93
C ARG A 209 9.09 -24.10 -16.98
N GLY A 210 9.58 -24.94 -16.06
CA GLY A 210 10.62 -24.54 -15.12
C GLY A 210 10.19 -23.49 -14.09
N MET A 211 8.87 -23.36 -13.81
CA MET A 211 8.35 -22.46 -12.80
C MET A 211 8.93 -22.81 -11.42
N VAL A 212 9.46 -21.81 -10.74
CA VAL A 212 9.95 -21.92 -9.36
C VAL A 212 9.09 -21.02 -8.49
N ILE A 213 8.46 -21.59 -7.48
CA ILE A 213 7.70 -20.86 -6.47
C ILE A 213 8.62 -20.67 -5.27
N LYS A 214 8.84 -19.43 -4.88
CA LYS A 214 9.54 -19.09 -3.64
C LYS A 214 8.57 -18.37 -2.73
N ASP A 215 8.43 -18.88 -1.52
CA ASP A 215 7.65 -18.24 -0.47
C ASP A 215 8.51 -18.02 0.76
N GLN A 216 8.40 -16.85 1.36
CA GLN A 216 9.13 -16.49 2.57
C GLN A 216 8.11 -16.23 3.69
N PHE A 217 8.30 -16.92 4.80
CA PHE A 217 7.47 -16.69 5.98
C PHE A 217 7.86 -15.37 6.64
N GLY A 218 6.87 -14.69 7.20
CA GLY A 218 7.11 -13.52 8.03
C GLY A 218 7.80 -13.88 9.35
N ASP A 219 8.32 -12.87 10.04
CA ASP A 219 8.98 -13.05 11.32
C ASP A 219 8.05 -13.75 12.34
N GLY A 220 8.62 -14.71 13.06
CA GLY A 220 7.87 -15.50 14.06
C GLY A 220 7.03 -16.64 13.49
N LEU A 221 7.02 -16.85 12.18
CA LEU A 221 6.34 -18.00 11.56
C LEU A 221 7.34 -19.09 11.19
N THR A 222 6.97 -20.34 11.43
CA THR A 222 7.72 -21.53 11.01
C THR A 222 6.81 -22.51 10.32
N LEU A 223 7.37 -23.24 9.33
CA LEU A 223 6.59 -24.28 8.65
C LEU A 223 6.33 -25.44 9.60
N VAL A 224 5.08 -25.84 9.73
CA VAL A 224 4.73 -27.08 10.43
C VAL A 224 5.18 -28.24 9.54
N GLU A 225 6.05 -29.11 10.05
CA GLU A 225 6.61 -30.21 9.30
C GLU A 225 5.51 -31.13 8.74
N GLY A 226 5.64 -31.52 7.47
CA GLY A 226 4.66 -32.37 6.78
C GLY A 226 3.34 -31.68 6.42
N SER A 227 3.15 -30.39 6.71
CA SER A 227 1.91 -29.67 6.41
C SER A 227 1.79 -29.18 4.96
N PHE A 228 2.92 -29.08 4.25
CA PHE A 228 2.91 -28.63 2.86
C PHE A 228 2.24 -29.65 1.95
N ARG A 229 1.26 -29.18 1.15
CA ARG A 229 0.58 -29.97 0.13
C ARG A 229 0.51 -29.15 -1.15
N ALA A 230 0.86 -29.76 -2.27
CA ALA A 230 0.62 -29.23 -3.59
C ALA A 230 -0.40 -30.12 -4.31
N VAL A 231 -1.42 -29.52 -4.87
CA VAL A 231 -2.45 -30.20 -5.65
C VAL A 231 -2.41 -29.63 -7.06
N ARG A 232 -2.36 -30.51 -8.05
CA ARG A 232 -2.45 -30.15 -9.46
C ARG A 232 -3.85 -30.51 -9.96
N PHE A 233 -4.52 -29.51 -10.51
CA PHE A 233 -5.79 -29.75 -11.20
C PHE A 233 -5.56 -30.14 -12.68
N SER A 234 -6.40 -30.99 -13.19
CA SER A 234 -6.50 -31.25 -14.63
C SER A 234 -6.95 -29.98 -15.35
N PRO A 235 -6.61 -29.80 -16.64
CA PRO A 235 -7.12 -28.67 -17.41
C PRO A 235 -8.64 -28.56 -17.32
N VAL A 236 -9.12 -27.37 -16.99
CA VAL A 236 -10.52 -27.00 -16.89
C VAL A 236 -10.83 -26.04 -18.01
N GLU A 237 -11.83 -26.30 -18.82
CA GLU A 237 -12.21 -25.42 -19.92
C GLU A 237 -12.53 -24.01 -19.37
N GLY A 238 -11.84 -23.02 -19.92
CA GLY A 238 -11.95 -21.64 -19.50
C GLY A 238 -11.21 -21.29 -18.20
N GLY A 239 -10.43 -22.21 -17.57
CA GLY A 239 -9.62 -21.96 -16.38
C GLY A 239 -10.40 -21.91 -15.05
N ILE A 240 -9.71 -21.58 -13.98
CA ILE A 240 -10.26 -21.51 -12.61
C ILE A 240 -10.90 -20.14 -12.40
N ARG A 241 -12.14 -20.11 -11.94
CA ARG A 241 -12.94 -18.87 -11.80
C ARG A 241 -12.90 -18.25 -10.40
N ASN A 242 -12.96 -19.10 -9.37
CA ASN A 242 -13.00 -18.67 -7.97
C ASN A 242 -12.75 -19.88 -7.04
N GLU A 243 -12.71 -19.65 -5.73
CA GLU A 243 -12.50 -20.70 -4.75
C GLU A 243 -13.60 -21.79 -4.76
N ALA A 244 -14.85 -21.38 -4.89
CA ALA A 244 -15.96 -22.35 -4.97
C ALA A 244 -15.80 -23.29 -6.19
N HIS A 245 -15.31 -22.75 -7.30
CA HIS A 245 -14.99 -23.56 -8.48
C HIS A 245 -13.88 -24.57 -8.16
N ILE A 246 -12.79 -24.15 -7.51
CA ILE A 246 -11.70 -25.05 -7.08
C ILE A 246 -12.23 -26.17 -6.18
N LEU A 247 -13.07 -25.82 -5.21
CA LEU A 247 -13.62 -26.80 -4.25
C LEU A 247 -14.61 -27.77 -4.88
N SER A 248 -15.15 -27.44 -6.04
CA SER A 248 -16.06 -28.32 -6.82
C SER A 248 -15.33 -29.27 -7.77
N LEU A 249 -14.03 -29.08 -8.00
CA LEU A 249 -13.24 -29.93 -8.88
C LEU A 249 -12.91 -31.26 -8.18
N PRO A 250 -12.92 -32.39 -8.93
CA PRO A 250 -12.63 -33.71 -8.39
C PRO A 250 -11.16 -33.86 -7.94
#